data_c514f44c34f79ddc1e6d459d1377a523
#
_entry.id   c514f44c34f79ddc1e6d459d1377a523
#
_cell.length_a   1.000
_cell.length_b   1.000
_cell.length_c   1.000
_cell.angle_alpha   90.00
_cell.angle_beta   90.00
_cell.angle_gamma   90.00
#
_symmetry.space_group_name_H-M   'P 1'
#
loop_
_entity.id
_entity.type
_entity.pdbx_description
1 polymer ?
#
loop_
_entity_poly.entity_id
_entity_poly.type
_entity_poly.pdbx_seq_one_letter_code
_entity_poly.pdbx_strand_id
1 'polypeptide(L)'
;MDRINHILSLKLTKKIPKNNYLSSLPIVKNLQRIKEISFKTPITFLVGENGIGKSTIIEAIAINYGFNPEGGTKDYNFVSKNTHSNLSEFITLVKSHNYAKNGYFLRAESFYNLLSYRGFLDDLYTNLSYMEHMEKYKTEFDSYHQMSHGESFLELMDSFSENGLYILDEPESALSPIGIMRLIIKINELVKLNSQFIISTHSPMLITMPNSTIYQLTNNDIKETHYKHVEHYAIVRKFLDNPEKMLKELLEDD
;
A
#
# COMPACT_ATOMS: atom_id res chain seq x y z
N MET A 1 11.20 20.48 15.21
CA MET A 1 11.74 20.16 13.87
C MET A 1 10.56 19.86 12.97
N ASP A 2 10.39 20.63 11.92
CA ASP A 2 9.33 20.40 10.96
C ASP A 2 9.61 19.06 10.25
N ARG A 3 8.67 18.14 10.36
CA ARG A 3 8.75 16.85 9.69
C ARG A 3 8.67 17.08 8.18
N ILE A 4 9.67 16.61 7.45
CA ILE A 4 9.70 16.75 6.01
C ILE A 4 9.37 15.39 5.41
N ASN A 5 8.21 15.30 4.74
CA ASN A 5 7.84 14.11 3.96
C ASN A 5 8.85 13.88 2.82
N HIS A 6 9.06 12.64 2.43
CA HIS A 6 9.93 12.27 1.29
C HIS A 6 9.31 12.64 -0.05
N ILE A 7 7.97 12.47 -0.15
CA ILE A 7 7.15 12.92 -1.28
C ILE A 7 6.21 13.99 -0.78
N LEU A 8 6.22 15.15 -1.44
CA LEU A 8 5.39 16.31 -1.09
C LEU A 8 4.09 16.33 -1.88
N SER A 9 4.13 15.96 -3.16
CA SER A 9 2.94 15.86 -3.99
C SER A 9 3.17 14.97 -5.22
N LEU A 10 2.06 14.56 -5.82
CA LEU A 10 1.96 13.91 -7.12
C LEU A 10 1.31 14.87 -8.10
N LYS A 11 1.92 15.10 -9.26
CA LYS A 11 1.40 15.95 -10.34
C LYS A 11 1.19 15.17 -11.60
N LEU A 12 0.07 15.39 -12.27
CA LEU A 12 -0.12 14.96 -13.65
C LEU A 12 0.56 15.96 -14.58
N THR A 13 1.67 15.56 -15.21
CA THR A 13 2.53 16.46 -16.00
C THR A 13 2.40 16.27 -17.50
N LYS A 14 1.93 15.11 -17.94
CA LYS A 14 1.74 14.81 -19.36
C LYS A 14 0.26 14.52 -19.66
N LYS A 15 -0.16 14.89 -20.88
CA LYS A 15 -1.52 14.60 -21.36
C LYS A 15 -1.64 13.11 -21.70
N ILE A 16 -2.64 12.44 -21.12
CA ILE A 16 -2.93 11.05 -21.44
C ILE A 16 -3.75 11.00 -22.75
N PRO A 17 -3.31 10.22 -23.76
CA PRO A 17 -4.04 10.08 -25.02
C PRO A 17 -5.44 9.48 -24.81
N LYS A 18 -6.43 9.94 -25.58
CA LYS A 18 -7.83 9.46 -25.45
C LYS A 18 -8.00 7.97 -25.74
N ASN A 19 -7.14 7.41 -26.59
CA ASN A 19 -7.13 5.98 -26.94
C ASN A 19 -6.37 5.10 -25.92
N ASN A 20 -5.75 5.69 -24.90
CA ASN A 20 -5.12 4.94 -23.82
C ASN A 20 -6.21 4.49 -22.81
N TYR A 21 -6.17 3.23 -22.39
CA TYR A 21 -7.12 2.67 -21.41
C TYR A 21 -7.17 3.48 -20.11
N LEU A 22 -6.06 4.10 -19.71
CA LEU A 22 -5.98 4.98 -18.56
C LEU A 22 -7.00 6.12 -18.61
N SER A 23 -7.34 6.60 -19.81
CA SER A 23 -8.31 7.69 -19.97
C SER A 23 -9.73 7.31 -19.53
N SER A 24 -10.03 6.02 -19.42
CA SER A 24 -11.33 5.51 -18.95
C SER A 24 -11.41 5.46 -17.43
N LEU A 25 -10.27 5.33 -16.73
CA LEU A 25 -10.21 5.18 -15.28
C LEU A 25 -10.69 6.44 -14.54
N PRO A 26 -11.59 6.31 -13.56
CA PRO A 26 -12.09 7.45 -12.79
C PRO A 26 -10.97 8.25 -12.12
N ILE A 27 -9.99 7.58 -11.52
CA ILE A 27 -8.83 8.23 -10.88
C ILE A 27 -8.08 9.14 -11.85
N VAL A 28 -7.90 8.70 -13.10
CA VAL A 28 -7.17 9.46 -14.13
C VAL A 28 -7.98 10.68 -14.58
N LYS A 29 -9.30 10.52 -14.79
CA LYS A 29 -10.20 11.64 -15.12
C LYS A 29 -10.16 12.71 -14.02
N ASN A 30 -10.17 12.27 -12.78
CA ASN A 30 -10.11 13.16 -11.63
C ASN A 30 -8.75 13.85 -11.52
N LEU A 31 -7.64 13.13 -11.72
CA LEU A 31 -6.30 13.71 -11.76
C LEU A 31 -6.13 14.75 -12.88
N GLN A 32 -6.75 14.54 -14.04
CA GLN A 32 -6.72 15.53 -15.14
C GLN A 32 -7.41 16.83 -14.73
N ARG A 33 -8.39 16.78 -13.83
CA ARG A 33 -9.12 17.94 -13.32
C ARG A 33 -8.38 18.66 -12.21
N ILE A 34 -7.95 17.94 -11.16
CA ILE A 34 -7.29 18.53 -9.98
C ILE A 34 -5.80 18.78 -10.20
N LYS A 35 -5.16 18.03 -11.12
CA LYS A 35 -3.75 18.08 -11.52
C LYS A 35 -2.72 17.72 -10.46
N GLU A 36 -3.03 17.84 -9.19
CA GLU A 36 -2.10 17.60 -8.08
C GLU A 36 -2.79 16.98 -6.86
N ILE A 37 -2.13 16.02 -6.22
CA ILE A 37 -2.48 15.49 -4.89
C ILE A 37 -1.30 15.81 -3.97
N SER A 38 -1.56 16.49 -2.85
CA SER A 38 -0.54 16.88 -1.86
C SER A 38 -0.46 15.88 -0.73
N PHE A 39 0.74 15.50 -0.33
CA PHE A 39 1.00 14.64 0.83
C PHE A 39 1.37 15.51 2.03
N LYS A 40 0.37 16.02 2.75
CA LYS A 40 0.53 17.03 3.81
C LYS A 40 1.03 16.43 5.13
N THR A 41 0.70 15.16 5.37
CA THR A 41 0.99 14.44 6.62
C THR A 41 1.88 13.24 6.33
N PRO A 42 2.58 12.70 7.35
CA PRO A 42 3.41 11.51 7.16
C PRO A 42 2.63 10.25 6.78
N ILE A 43 1.33 10.23 7.01
CA ILE A 43 0.45 9.13 6.62
C ILE A 43 -0.61 9.67 5.65
N THR A 44 -0.71 9.06 4.48
CA THR A 44 -1.78 9.36 3.51
C THR A 44 -2.53 8.09 3.18
N PHE A 45 -3.85 8.11 3.37
CA PHE A 45 -4.75 7.04 2.96
C PHE A 45 -5.46 7.40 1.67
N LEU A 46 -5.50 6.43 0.74
CA LEU A 46 -6.32 6.46 -0.46
C LEU A 46 -7.47 5.47 -0.27
N VAL A 47 -8.70 5.98 -0.16
CA VAL A 47 -9.89 5.17 0.08
C VAL A 47 -10.88 5.34 -1.08
N GLY A 48 -11.68 4.32 -1.35
CA GLY A 48 -12.69 4.34 -2.41
C GLY A 48 -13.08 2.93 -2.84
N GLU A 49 -14.09 2.81 -3.68
CA GLU A 49 -14.61 1.53 -4.16
C GLU A 49 -13.58 0.74 -4.99
N ASN A 50 -13.86 -0.54 -5.20
CA ASN A 50 -13.07 -1.38 -6.09
C ASN A 50 -13.20 -0.87 -7.54
N GLY A 51 -12.09 -0.96 -8.31
CA GLY A 51 -12.06 -0.49 -9.69
C GLY A 51 -11.91 1.03 -9.88
N ILE A 52 -11.92 1.84 -8.81
CA ILE A 52 -11.71 3.30 -8.91
C ILE A 52 -10.30 3.69 -9.35
N GLY A 53 -9.32 2.78 -9.20
CA GLY A 53 -7.92 2.99 -9.59
C GLY A 53 -6.97 3.27 -8.42
N LYS A 54 -7.29 2.83 -7.18
CA LYS A 54 -6.41 2.93 -6.01
C LYS A 54 -5.06 2.28 -6.26
N SER A 55 -5.06 0.99 -6.63
CA SER A 55 -3.83 0.25 -6.93
C SER A 55 -3.06 0.85 -8.09
N THR A 56 -3.75 1.38 -9.12
CA THR A 56 -3.12 2.03 -10.26
C THR A 56 -2.31 3.28 -9.86
N ILE A 57 -2.85 4.12 -8.97
CA ILE A 57 -2.14 5.32 -8.52
C ILE A 57 -1.03 4.98 -7.52
N ILE A 58 -1.26 4.03 -6.61
CA ILE A 58 -0.26 3.51 -5.67
C ILE A 58 0.95 2.96 -6.42
N GLU A 59 0.72 2.11 -7.41
CA GLU A 59 1.75 1.54 -8.27
C GLU A 59 2.51 2.62 -9.04
N ALA A 60 1.78 3.59 -9.62
CA ALA A 60 2.41 4.69 -10.34
C ALA A 60 3.31 5.55 -9.44
N ILE A 61 2.92 5.79 -8.17
CA ILE A 61 3.75 6.47 -7.18
C ILE A 61 5.00 5.64 -6.89
N ALA A 62 4.85 4.34 -6.63
CA ALA A 62 5.95 3.44 -6.31
C ALA A 62 6.99 3.40 -7.45
N ILE A 63 6.57 3.16 -8.68
CA ILE A 63 7.44 3.11 -9.87
C ILE A 63 8.15 4.46 -10.08
N ASN A 64 7.42 5.58 -9.99
CA ASN A 64 8.00 6.92 -10.18
C ASN A 64 9.01 7.29 -9.08
N TYR A 65 8.86 6.72 -7.88
CA TYR A 65 9.84 6.88 -6.81
C TYR A 65 11.07 5.98 -7.00
N GLY A 66 10.98 4.90 -7.76
CA GLY A 66 12.07 3.98 -8.09
C GLY A 66 11.94 2.59 -7.47
N PHE A 67 10.75 2.19 -7.02
CA PHE A 67 10.47 0.82 -6.61
C PHE A 67 10.19 -0.08 -7.82
N ASN A 68 10.42 -1.38 -7.66
CA ASN A 68 10.03 -2.37 -8.64
C ASN A 68 8.47 -2.44 -8.75
N PRO A 69 7.90 -2.52 -9.96
CA PRO A 69 6.45 -2.67 -10.16
C PRO A 69 5.82 -3.86 -9.42
N GLU A 70 6.57 -4.92 -9.23
CA GLU A 70 6.11 -6.12 -8.53
C GLU A 70 6.18 -6.02 -7.00
N GLY A 71 6.73 -4.92 -6.48
CA GLY A 71 6.91 -4.70 -5.06
C GLY A 71 8.33 -4.98 -4.57
N GLY A 72 8.55 -4.83 -3.26
CA GLY A 72 9.84 -5.02 -2.62
C GLY A 72 10.57 -3.73 -2.30
N THR A 73 11.86 -3.85 -1.96
CA THR A 73 12.76 -2.72 -1.76
C THR A 73 13.25 -2.17 -3.10
N LYS A 74 13.93 -1.02 -3.10
CA LYS A 74 14.50 -0.43 -4.32
C LYS A 74 15.61 -1.28 -4.95
N ASP A 75 16.24 -2.14 -4.18
CA ASP A 75 17.38 -2.95 -4.63
C ASP A 75 16.93 -4.24 -5.34
N TYR A 76 15.63 -4.55 -5.31
CA TYR A 76 15.09 -5.71 -6.01
C TYR A 76 14.84 -5.40 -7.49
N ASN A 77 15.74 -5.89 -8.36
CA ASN A 77 15.63 -5.82 -9.81
C ASN A 77 15.29 -7.19 -10.40
N PHE A 78 14.04 -7.63 -10.30
CA PHE A 78 13.58 -8.75 -11.09
C PHE A 78 12.56 -8.29 -12.14
N VAL A 79 12.65 -8.89 -13.32
CA VAL A 79 11.77 -8.58 -14.44
C VAL A 79 10.68 -9.64 -14.47
N SER A 80 9.49 -9.27 -14.03
CA SER A 80 8.30 -10.04 -14.35
C SER A 80 7.61 -9.44 -15.59
N LYS A 81 6.61 -10.16 -16.12
CA LYS A 81 5.84 -9.71 -17.29
C LYS A 81 5.35 -8.28 -17.11
N ASN A 82 5.40 -7.46 -18.17
CA ASN A 82 4.87 -6.08 -18.22
C ASN A 82 3.35 -6.04 -17.92
N THR A 83 2.97 -6.22 -16.67
CA THR A 83 1.58 -6.18 -16.18
C THR A 83 1.23 -4.87 -15.48
N HIS A 84 2.21 -3.98 -15.36
CA HIS A 84 2.03 -2.71 -14.66
C HIS A 84 1.39 -1.63 -15.55
N SER A 85 0.67 -0.73 -14.89
CA SER A 85 0.08 0.44 -15.52
C SER A 85 1.15 1.43 -15.94
N ASN A 86 1.05 1.98 -17.15
CA ASN A 86 1.93 3.04 -17.60
C ASN A 86 1.57 4.45 -17.08
N LEU A 87 0.72 4.56 -16.05
CA LEU A 87 0.38 5.85 -15.44
C LEU A 87 1.62 6.59 -14.88
N SER A 88 2.63 5.85 -14.43
CA SER A 88 3.91 6.40 -13.96
C SER A 88 4.62 7.30 -14.97
N GLU A 89 4.41 7.09 -16.27
CA GLU A 89 4.99 7.90 -17.36
C GLU A 89 4.34 9.28 -17.50
N PHE A 90 3.13 9.46 -16.97
CA PHE A 90 2.32 10.68 -17.09
C PHE A 90 2.34 11.54 -15.83
N ILE A 91 2.82 11.00 -14.72
CA ILE A 91 2.91 11.70 -13.44
C ILE A 91 4.34 12.07 -13.10
N THR A 92 4.49 13.03 -12.21
CA THR A 92 5.78 13.40 -11.60
C THR A 92 5.58 13.57 -10.11
N LEU A 93 6.47 13.02 -9.31
CA LEU A 93 6.50 13.21 -7.86
C LEU A 93 7.35 14.44 -7.53
N VAL A 94 6.78 15.35 -6.76
CA VAL A 94 7.55 16.40 -6.10
C VAL A 94 8.16 15.81 -4.85
N LYS A 95 9.46 15.58 -4.88
CA LYS A 95 10.24 15.00 -3.78
C LYS A 95 10.86 16.10 -2.94
N SER A 96 11.00 15.87 -1.64
CA SER A 96 11.77 16.77 -0.78
C SER A 96 13.28 16.54 -0.97
N HIS A 97 14.08 17.41 -0.38
CA HIS A 97 15.53 17.20 -0.29
C HIS A 97 15.91 16.06 0.69
N ASN A 98 14.98 15.64 1.54
CA ASN A 98 15.15 14.52 2.46
C ASN A 98 14.71 13.22 1.78
N TYR A 99 15.63 12.54 1.10
CA TYR A 99 15.33 11.26 0.46
C TYR A 99 15.19 10.14 1.48
N ALA A 100 14.21 9.26 1.28
CA ALA A 100 14.10 8.05 2.06
C ALA A 100 15.32 7.15 1.84
N LYS A 101 16.00 6.80 2.93
CA LYS A 101 17.14 5.85 2.90
C LYS A 101 16.66 4.44 2.64
N ASN A 102 15.52 4.10 3.24
CA ASN A 102 14.89 2.79 3.18
C ASN A 102 13.49 2.93 2.57
N GLY A 103 12.89 1.83 2.23
CA GLY A 103 11.52 1.84 1.78
C GLY A 103 11.07 0.50 1.22
N TYR A 104 9.77 0.36 1.12
CA TYR A 104 9.14 -0.85 0.62
C TYR A 104 7.87 -0.51 -0.13
N PHE A 105 7.66 -1.15 -1.26
CA PHE A 105 6.39 -1.19 -1.95
C PHE A 105 5.76 -2.56 -1.76
N LEU A 106 4.58 -2.58 -1.12
CA LEU A 106 3.80 -3.79 -0.92
C LEU A 106 2.59 -3.78 -1.85
N ARG A 107 2.47 -4.85 -2.67
CA ARG A 107 1.24 -5.22 -3.36
C ARG A 107 0.67 -6.48 -2.72
N ALA A 108 -0.62 -6.49 -2.40
CA ALA A 108 -1.28 -7.68 -1.86
C ALA A 108 -1.12 -8.91 -2.77
N GLU A 109 -1.27 -8.70 -4.10
CA GLU A 109 -1.16 -9.77 -5.11
C GLU A 109 0.26 -10.34 -5.28
N SER A 110 1.28 -9.51 -5.09
CA SER A 110 2.68 -9.87 -5.35
C SER A 110 3.43 -10.31 -4.09
N PHE A 111 2.86 -10.14 -2.92
CA PHE A 111 3.51 -10.46 -1.66
C PHE A 111 3.96 -11.93 -1.59
N TYR A 112 3.13 -12.83 -2.08
CA TYR A 112 3.43 -14.27 -2.17
C TYR A 112 4.60 -14.59 -3.10
N ASN A 113 4.59 -13.96 -4.28
CA ASN A 113 5.64 -14.16 -5.26
C ASN A 113 7.00 -13.64 -4.74
N LEU A 114 6.96 -12.57 -3.96
CA LEU A 114 8.16 -11.96 -3.40
C LEU A 114 8.80 -12.81 -2.30
N LEU A 115 8.00 -13.43 -1.44
CA LEU A 115 8.52 -14.35 -0.42
C LEU A 115 9.17 -15.57 -1.05
N SER A 116 8.52 -16.15 -2.06
CA SER A 116 9.07 -17.30 -2.82
C SER A 116 10.36 -16.93 -3.55
N TYR A 117 10.45 -15.70 -4.10
CA TYR A 117 11.63 -15.22 -4.80
C TYR A 117 12.78 -14.88 -3.85
N ARG A 118 12.49 -14.34 -2.67
CA ARG A 118 13.49 -14.06 -1.63
C ARG A 118 14.16 -15.35 -1.14
N GLY A 119 13.37 -16.39 -0.87
CA GLY A 119 13.90 -17.72 -0.57
C GLY A 119 14.81 -18.25 -1.66
N PHE A 120 14.41 -18.10 -2.94
CA PHE A 120 15.21 -18.53 -4.08
C PHE A 120 16.52 -17.73 -4.25
N LEU A 121 16.53 -16.44 -3.96
CA LEU A 121 17.75 -15.63 -4.03
C LEU A 121 18.70 -15.92 -2.86
N ASP A 122 18.18 -16.10 -1.66
CA ASP A 122 18.99 -16.49 -0.51
C ASP A 122 19.68 -17.83 -0.79
N ASP A 123 19.04 -18.78 -1.47
CA ASP A 123 19.62 -20.02 -1.96
C ASP A 123 20.70 -19.80 -3.05
N LEU A 124 20.56 -18.78 -3.90
CA LEU A 124 21.50 -18.51 -5.00
C LEU A 124 22.78 -17.80 -4.52
N TYR A 125 22.67 -16.95 -3.51
CA TYR A 125 23.81 -16.18 -2.97
C TYR A 125 24.60 -16.92 -1.89
N THR A 126 24.06 -17.98 -1.31
CA THR A 126 24.75 -18.81 -0.31
C THR A 126 25.48 -20.02 -0.92
N ASN A 127 26.19 -19.84 -2.02
CA ASN A 127 27.05 -20.87 -2.64
C ASN A 127 28.22 -21.33 -1.72
N LEU A 128 27.92 -21.69 -0.49
CA LEU A 128 28.83 -22.32 0.44
C LEU A 128 28.21 -23.62 0.97
N SER A 129 28.71 -24.75 0.43
CA SER A 129 28.41 -26.11 0.92
C SER A 129 26.93 -26.50 0.88
N TYR A 130 26.52 -26.95 -0.29
CA TYR A 130 25.15 -27.35 -0.66
C TYR A 130 24.46 -28.34 0.30
N MET A 131 25.19 -29.13 1.06
CA MET A 131 24.64 -30.19 1.91
C MET A 131 24.39 -29.78 3.37
N GLU A 132 25.20 -28.92 3.97
CA GLU A 132 25.02 -28.47 5.35
C GLU A 132 23.97 -27.38 5.48
N HIS A 133 23.74 -26.60 4.40
CA HIS A 133 22.70 -25.57 4.37
C HIS A 133 21.30 -26.15 4.11
N MET A 134 21.18 -27.24 3.35
CA MET A 134 19.87 -27.85 3.06
C MET A 134 19.11 -28.32 4.31
N GLU A 135 19.79 -28.77 5.36
CA GLU A 135 19.12 -29.16 6.62
C GLU A 135 18.65 -27.96 7.45
N LYS A 136 19.42 -26.89 7.48
CA LYS A 136 19.08 -25.67 8.22
C LYS A 136 17.95 -24.87 7.52
N TYR A 137 18.04 -24.77 6.20
CA TYR A 137 17.05 -24.02 5.40
C TYR A 137 15.77 -24.82 5.13
N LYS A 138 15.82 -26.14 5.13
CA LYS A 138 14.60 -26.96 5.07
C LYS A 138 13.69 -26.69 6.27
N THR A 139 14.25 -26.50 7.45
CA THR A 139 13.50 -26.11 8.66
C THR A 139 13.01 -24.65 8.61
N GLU A 140 13.77 -23.70 8.07
CA GLU A 140 13.33 -22.31 7.89
C GLU A 140 12.34 -22.18 6.74
N PHE A 141 12.56 -22.82 5.59
CA PHE A 141 11.65 -22.84 4.45
C PHE A 141 10.32 -23.52 4.78
N ASP A 142 10.35 -24.64 5.50
CA ASP A 142 9.15 -25.30 6.02
C ASP A 142 8.44 -24.42 7.05
N SER A 143 9.15 -23.56 7.82
CA SER A 143 8.54 -22.59 8.72
C SER A 143 7.81 -21.47 7.97
N TYR A 144 8.37 -20.92 6.89
CA TYR A 144 7.70 -19.91 6.05
C TYR A 144 6.47 -20.46 5.32
N HIS A 145 6.49 -21.72 4.88
CA HIS A 145 5.32 -22.39 4.30
C HIS A 145 4.28 -22.82 5.35
N GLN A 146 4.67 -22.95 6.61
CA GLN A 146 3.76 -23.24 7.74
C GLN A 146 3.20 -21.97 8.38
N MET A 147 3.82 -20.81 8.16
CA MET A 147 3.32 -19.53 8.68
C MET A 147 2.08 -19.08 7.90
N SER A 148 1.13 -18.56 8.63
CA SER A 148 -0.02 -17.90 8.00
C SER A 148 0.43 -16.65 7.23
N HIS A 149 -0.29 -16.28 6.17
CA HIS A 149 -0.02 -15.04 5.38
C HIS A 149 0.16 -13.80 6.26
N GLY A 150 -0.60 -13.74 7.35
CA GLY A 150 -0.53 -12.64 8.30
C GLY A 150 0.77 -12.61 9.10
N GLU A 151 1.33 -13.76 9.45
CA GLU A 151 2.61 -13.85 10.17
C GLU A 151 3.78 -13.42 9.30
N SER A 152 3.84 -13.90 8.07
CA SER A 152 4.87 -13.50 7.10
C SER A 152 4.82 -11.99 6.79
N PHE A 153 3.62 -11.40 6.77
CA PHE A 153 3.46 -9.95 6.61
C PHE A 153 3.96 -9.19 7.84
N LEU A 154 3.71 -9.68 9.04
CA LEU A 154 4.18 -9.07 10.28
C LEU A 154 5.71 -9.12 10.39
N GLU A 155 6.34 -10.24 10.00
CA GLU A 155 7.81 -10.34 9.91
C GLU A 155 8.40 -9.33 8.91
N LEU A 156 7.78 -9.20 7.73
CA LEU A 156 8.19 -8.18 6.77
C LEU A 156 8.14 -6.79 7.40
N MET A 157 7.06 -6.48 8.13
CA MET A 157 6.93 -5.18 8.81
C MET A 157 8.00 -4.96 9.87
N ASP A 158 8.47 -6.01 10.53
CA ASP A 158 9.55 -5.90 11.53
C ASP A 158 10.88 -5.50 10.88
N SER A 159 11.07 -5.81 9.59
CA SER A 159 12.22 -5.35 8.79
C SER A 159 12.15 -3.86 8.40
N PHE A 160 10.99 -3.20 8.55
CA PHE A 160 10.85 -1.78 8.25
C PHE A 160 11.63 -0.92 9.24
N SER A 161 12.38 0.04 8.73
CA SER A 161 13.31 0.87 9.48
C SER A 161 12.98 2.36 9.39
N GLU A 162 13.65 3.16 10.19
CA GLU A 162 13.48 4.61 10.26
C GLU A 162 13.81 5.33 8.94
N ASN A 163 13.31 6.55 8.80
CA ASN A 163 13.54 7.43 7.66
C ASN A 163 13.23 6.76 6.30
N GLY A 164 12.16 5.96 6.29
CA GLY A 164 11.72 5.16 5.16
C GLY A 164 10.48 5.71 4.46
N LEU A 165 10.29 5.30 3.20
CA LEU A 165 9.06 5.49 2.45
C LEU A 165 8.38 4.14 2.23
N TYR A 166 7.17 3.99 2.75
CA TYR A 166 6.38 2.77 2.68
C TYR A 166 5.11 3.02 1.90
N ILE A 167 4.99 2.30 0.78
CA ILE A 167 3.82 2.37 -0.11
C ILE A 167 3.12 1.03 -0.01
N LEU A 168 1.90 1.01 0.54
CA LEU A 168 1.18 -0.22 0.87
C LEU A 168 -0.15 -0.27 0.13
N ASP A 169 -0.37 -1.31 -0.67
CA ASP A 169 -1.63 -1.55 -1.37
C ASP A 169 -2.42 -2.64 -0.64
N GLU A 170 -3.53 -2.25 0.00
CA GLU A 170 -4.46 -3.09 0.74
C GLU A 170 -3.78 -4.05 1.75
N PRO A 171 -2.93 -3.52 2.67
CA PRO A 171 -2.18 -4.36 3.61
C PRO A 171 -3.08 -5.20 4.54
N GLU A 172 -4.32 -4.77 4.75
CA GLU A 172 -5.31 -5.49 5.55
C GLU A 172 -5.75 -6.82 4.95
N SER A 173 -5.60 -7.03 3.64
CA SER A 173 -6.05 -8.25 2.96
C SER A 173 -5.38 -9.52 3.49
N ALA A 174 -4.16 -9.39 4.03
CA ALA A 174 -3.40 -10.48 4.63
C ALA A 174 -3.49 -10.53 6.17
N LEU A 175 -4.17 -9.56 6.82
CA LEU A 175 -4.09 -9.37 8.26
C LEU A 175 -5.41 -9.68 8.99
N SER A 176 -5.29 -10.34 10.14
CA SER A 176 -6.35 -10.39 11.13
C SER A 176 -6.56 -9.02 11.80
N PRO A 177 -7.68 -8.77 12.50
CA PRO A 177 -7.87 -7.54 13.27
C PRO A 177 -6.73 -7.23 14.25
N ILE A 178 -6.16 -8.26 14.88
CA ILE A 178 -4.98 -8.11 15.75
C ILE A 178 -3.75 -7.72 14.93
N GLY A 179 -3.56 -8.31 13.75
CA GLY A 179 -2.50 -7.94 12.81
C GLY A 179 -2.60 -6.48 12.38
N ILE A 180 -3.81 -5.99 12.09
CA ILE A 180 -4.05 -4.56 11.77
C ILE A 180 -3.66 -3.66 12.95
N MET A 181 -3.97 -4.03 14.19
CA MET A 181 -3.53 -3.27 15.37
C MET A 181 -2.01 -3.22 15.51
N ARG A 182 -1.30 -4.33 15.22
CA ARG A 182 0.17 -4.35 15.19
C ARG A 182 0.72 -3.44 14.09
N LEU A 183 0.12 -3.46 12.90
CA LEU A 183 0.48 -2.55 11.79
C LEU A 183 0.31 -1.08 12.21
N ILE A 184 -0.79 -0.72 12.86
CA ILE A 184 -1.03 0.64 13.38
C ILE A 184 0.08 1.07 14.34
N ILE A 185 0.47 0.19 15.28
CA ILE A 185 1.56 0.46 16.23
C ILE A 185 2.86 0.71 15.48
N LYS A 186 3.23 -0.19 14.56
CA LYS A 186 4.48 -0.10 13.79
C LYS A 186 4.54 1.16 12.93
N ILE A 187 3.44 1.50 12.23
CA ILE A 187 3.36 2.76 11.46
C ILE A 187 3.59 3.96 12.38
N ASN A 188 2.92 4.00 13.54
CA ASN A 188 3.06 5.12 14.47
C ASN A 188 4.49 5.27 15.01
N GLU A 189 5.19 4.17 15.27
CA GLU A 189 6.60 4.16 15.69
C GLU A 189 7.50 4.72 14.58
N LEU A 190 7.37 4.21 13.36
CA LEU A 190 8.19 4.61 12.22
C LEU A 190 7.93 6.06 11.79
N VAL A 191 6.69 6.54 11.90
CA VAL A 191 6.34 7.95 11.68
C VAL A 191 7.07 8.86 12.67
N LYS A 192 7.22 8.46 13.94
CA LYS A 192 8.03 9.22 14.92
C LYS A 192 9.51 9.25 14.54
N LEU A 193 9.95 8.26 13.76
CA LEU A 193 11.31 8.13 13.25
C LEU A 193 11.46 8.62 11.79
N ASN A 194 10.67 9.62 11.40
CA ASN A 194 10.69 10.32 10.12
C ASN A 194 10.36 9.46 8.88
N SER A 195 9.61 8.38 9.04
CA SER A 195 9.09 7.61 7.91
C SER A 195 7.78 8.18 7.39
N GLN A 196 7.53 7.99 6.09
CA GLN A 196 6.30 8.37 5.40
C GLN A 196 5.58 7.13 4.87
N PHE A 197 4.24 7.14 4.98
CA PHE A 197 3.37 6.07 4.51
C PHE A 197 2.35 6.59 3.51
N ILE A 198 2.19 5.88 2.39
CA ILE A 198 1.11 6.10 1.42
C ILE A 198 0.40 4.75 1.27
N ILE A 199 -0.87 4.69 1.67
CA ILE A 199 -1.59 3.42 1.86
C ILE A 199 -2.92 3.48 1.14
N SER A 200 -3.19 2.54 0.22
CA SER A 200 -4.56 2.26 -0.21
C SER A 200 -5.19 1.27 0.76
N THR A 201 -6.44 1.48 1.13
CA THR A 201 -7.08 0.60 2.11
C THR A 201 -8.61 0.67 2.07
N HIS A 202 -9.22 -0.45 2.45
CA HIS A 202 -10.64 -0.57 2.81
C HIS A 202 -10.82 -0.76 4.33
N SER A 203 -9.74 -0.83 5.12
CA SER A 203 -9.83 -1.06 6.55
C SER A 203 -10.40 0.14 7.31
N PRO A 204 -11.57 0.02 7.95
CA PRO A 204 -12.10 1.08 8.80
C PRO A 204 -11.22 1.35 10.03
N MET A 205 -10.35 0.40 10.42
CA MET A 205 -9.41 0.57 11.51
C MET A 205 -8.22 1.45 11.11
N LEU A 206 -7.58 1.16 9.96
CA LEU A 206 -6.38 1.89 9.52
C LEU A 206 -6.66 3.37 9.32
N ILE A 207 -7.77 3.73 8.69
CA ILE A 207 -8.10 5.13 8.40
C ILE A 207 -8.35 5.99 9.63
N THR A 208 -8.48 5.40 10.83
CA THR A 208 -8.63 6.16 12.09
C THR A 208 -7.32 6.68 12.67
N MET A 209 -6.19 6.36 12.04
CA MET A 209 -4.88 6.78 12.55
C MET A 209 -4.76 8.30 12.66
N PRO A 210 -4.23 8.81 13.79
CA PRO A 210 -4.03 10.24 13.97
C PRO A 210 -2.92 10.76 13.04
N ASN A 211 -2.91 12.07 12.78
CA ASN A 211 -1.93 12.74 11.93
C ASN A 211 -1.87 12.15 10.50
N SER A 212 -3.01 11.72 9.98
CA SER A 212 -3.15 11.22 8.62
C SER A 212 -4.03 12.13 7.77
N THR A 213 -3.78 12.11 6.46
CA THR A 213 -4.65 12.70 5.44
C THR A 213 -5.37 11.57 4.72
N ILE A 214 -6.69 11.68 4.56
CA ILE A 214 -7.48 10.71 3.83
C ILE A 214 -8.01 11.35 2.55
N TYR A 215 -7.67 10.77 1.41
CA TYR A 215 -8.26 11.09 0.12
C TYR A 215 -9.30 10.05 -0.26
N GLN A 216 -10.55 10.48 -0.31
CA GLN A 216 -11.64 9.66 -0.84
C GLN A 216 -11.69 9.81 -2.37
N LEU A 217 -11.52 8.69 -3.04
CA LEU A 217 -11.60 8.56 -4.48
C LEU A 217 -13.01 8.10 -4.86
N THR A 218 -13.67 8.86 -5.72
CA THR A 218 -14.98 8.54 -6.27
C THR A 218 -14.93 8.56 -7.80
N ASN A 219 -16.02 8.19 -8.46
CA ASN A 219 -16.11 8.29 -9.92
C ASN A 219 -15.92 9.73 -10.42
N ASN A 220 -16.24 10.72 -9.59
CA ASN A 220 -16.30 12.13 -9.99
C ASN A 220 -15.29 13.03 -9.30
N ASP A 221 -14.60 12.57 -8.24
CA ASP A 221 -13.71 13.44 -7.46
C ASP A 221 -12.62 12.69 -6.70
N ILE A 222 -11.58 13.45 -6.31
CA ILE A 222 -10.60 13.10 -5.29
C ILE A 222 -10.71 14.18 -4.23
N LYS A 223 -11.22 13.82 -3.07
CA LYS A 223 -11.52 14.78 -2.01
C LYS A 223 -10.85 14.38 -0.70
N GLU A 224 -10.20 15.35 -0.06
CA GLU A 224 -9.76 15.19 1.32
C GLU A 224 -10.98 15.08 2.24
N THR A 225 -10.99 14.10 3.13
CA THR A 225 -12.12 13.82 4.01
C THR A 225 -11.66 13.36 5.39
N HIS A 226 -12.59 13.34 6.33
CA HIS A 226 -12.36 12.77 7.66
C HIS A 226 -12.90 11.33 7.70
N TYR A 227 -12.24 10.40 8.43
CA TYR A 227 -12.62 8.98 8.46
C TYR A 227 -14.10 8.72 8.77
N LYS A 228 -14.73 9.58 9.61
CA LYS A 228 -16.16 9.47 9.95
C LYS A 228 -17.11 9.66 8.76
N HIS A 229 -16.63 10.32 7.70
CA HIS A 229 -17.39 10.58 6.48
C HIS A 229 -17.05 9.59 5.34
N VAL A 230 -16.13 8.66 5.60
CA VAL A 230 -15.83 7.58 4.66
C VAL A 230 -16.95 6.54 4.74
N GLU A 231 -17.57 6.26 3.59
CA GLU A 231 -18.80 5.46 3.50
C GLU A 231 -18.65 4.06 4.13
N HIS A 232 -17.61 3.33 3.75
CA HIS A 232 -17.39 1.98 4.29
C HIS A 232 -17.16 1.97 5.82
N TYR A 233 -16.50 3.02 6.38
CA TYR A 233 -16.39 3.18 7.83
C TYR A 233 -17.77 3.36 8.47
N ALA A 234 -18.58 4.25 7.89
CA ALA A 234 -19.92 4.54 8.42
C ALA A 234 -20.84 3.31 8.37
N ILE A 235 -20.79 2.54 7.26
CA ILE A 235 -21.58 1.32 7.09
C ILE A 235 -21.16 0.25 8.11
N VAL A 236 -19.85 -0.06 8.19
CA VAL A 236 -19.34 -1.07 9.11
C VAL A 236 -19.67 -0.70 10.55
N ARG A 237 -19.47 0.55 10.94
CA ARG A 237 -19.81 1.03 12.28
C ARG A 237 -21.30 0.88 12.57
N LYS A 238 -22.17 1.35 11.67
CA LYS A 238 -23.63 1.23 11.83
C LYS A 238 -24.07 -0.23 11.99
N PHE A 239 -23.46 -1.14 11.22
CA PHE A 239 -23.73 -2.57 11.30
C PHE A 239 -23.33 -3.14 12.68
N LEU A 240 -22.10 -2.84 13.15
CA LEU A 240 -21.58 -3.34 14.42
C LEU A 240 -22.28 -2.74 15.64
N ASP A 241 -22.74 -1.48 15.56
CA ASP A 241 -23.48 -0.82 16.63
C ASP A 241 -24.87 -1.45 16.84
N ASN A 242 -25.48 -2.04 15.79
CA ASN A 242 -26.79 -2.72 15.91
C ASN A 242 -26.97 -3.80 14.82
N PRO A 243 -26.27 -4.95 14.96
CA PRO A 243 -26.27 -5.99 13.93
C PRO A 243 -27.65 -6.64 13.74
N GLU A 244 -28.42 -6.84 14.82
CA GLU A 244 -29.74 -7.47 14.76
C GLU A 244 -30.71 -6.65 13.91
N LYS A 245 -30.76 -5.35 14.11
CA LYS A 245 -31.59 -4.43 13.32
C LYS A 245 -31.18 -4.42 11.84
N MET A 246 -29.86 -4.31 11.59
CA MET A 246 -29.35 -4.29 10.22
C MET A 246 -29.62 -5.60 9.48
N LEU A 247 -29.44 -6.75 10.15
CA LEU A 247 -29.76 -8.05 9.57
C LEU A 247 -31.24 -8.19 9.27
N LYS A 248 -32.10 -7.72 10.18
CA LYS A 248 -33.54 -7.71 9.92
C LYS A 248 -33.90 -6.92 8.67
N GLU A 249 -33.38 -5.66 8.54
CA GLU A 249 -33.60 -4.81 7.37
C GLU A 249 -33.06 -5.41 6.06
N LEU A 250 -31.98 -6.21 6.12
CA LEU A 250 -31.34 -6.82 4.94
C LEU A 250 -31.97 -8.15 4.51
N LEU A 251 -32.59 -8.90 5.43
CA LEU A 251 -33.09 -10.25 5.19
C LEU A 251 -34.61 -10.33 5.15
N GLU A 252 -35.33 -9.27 5.53
CA GLU A 252 -36.78 -9.17 5.29
C GLU A 252 -36.96 -8.84 3.81
N ASP A 253 -37.44 -9.82 3.03
CA ASP A 253 -37.91 -9.60 1.68
C ASP A 253 -39.14 -8.66 1.72
N ASP A 254 -39.16 -7.63 0.84
CA ASP A 254 -40.33 -6.76 0.58
C ASP A 254 -41.57 -7.54 0.08
#